data_1111f601c0047452f131821b44e4509d
#
_entry.id   1111f601c0047452f131821b44e4509d
#
_cell.length_a   1.000
_cell.length_b   1.000
_cell.length_c   1.000
_cell.angle_alpha   90.00
_cell.angle_beta   90.00
_cell.angle_gamma   90.00
#
_symmetry.space_group_name_H-M   'P 1'
#
loop_
_entity.id
_entity.type
_entity.pdbx_description
1 polymer ?
#
loop_
_entity_poly.entity_id
_entity_poly.type
_entity_poly.pdbx_seq_one_letter_code
_entity_poly.pdbx_strand_id
1 'polypeptide(L)'
;MPEEVEEVFSSLRQRFRGDLLRPGNPTYEEARAIWNGRYAKKPGLIARCRDVRDVQAAVRTASATGILTAVRCGGHSLAGFSTCDGGLVIDLSSMRKVTVDAQARRARFAGGCLLASIDHATQQAGLVFPSGVVSHTGASGLVLGGGTGWLTRRFGLSCDNVDGFTLVTADGGVVRCHPHENPDLFWALRGGGGNFGVVTEFEVRLHPLTAVTLAQGLSCEADIRRVLEFWRDFMGNAPCDLKWNIELRLAGNTTDLPDELRGRPVASNSLVWTGATEAGRRHIEQALSMCNPHSVSNRVISYLDLQTMADSCFPHGKRYYSKSGYFRYLDNVVIDQLLEAVIALPSADTQIELAYLGGASSQVAAGETAFGDRSAPFIMNLLASWPEADADDVHISWARGLFNKLRPAMKPGVYVNFMSGDEQDRVPEAYSTRWDRMVAVKTKCDPHNLFRLNQNVPPGTCTTQRLRSEQS
;
A
#
# COMPACT_ATOMS: atom_id res chain seq x y z
N MET A 1 22.49 -25.60 -6.25
CA MET A 1 21.28 -24.88 -6.69
C MET A 1 20.32 -25.89 -7.28
N PRO A 2 18.99 -25.65 -7.15
CA PRO A 2 18.03 -26.46 -7.92
C PRO A 2 18.31 -26.31 -9.41
N GLU A 3 18.13 -27.41 -10.18
CA GLU A 3 18.36 -27.48 -11.63
C GLU A 3 17.56 -26.42 -12.38
N GLU A 4 16.32 -26.18 -11.97
CA GLU A 4 15.43 -25.14 -12.50
C GLU A 4 16.03 -23.72 -12.43
N VAL A 5 16.70 -23.37 -11.33
CA VAL A 5 17.35 -22.04 -11.18
C VAL A 5 18.54 -21.88 -12.10
N GLU A 6 19.31 -22.95 -12.32
CA GLU A 6 20.45 -22.94 -13.25
C GLU A 6 20.02 -22.83 -14.71
N GLU A 7 18.92 -23.44 -15.07
CA GLU A 7 18.29 -23.31 -16.39
C GLU A 7 17.84 -21.84 -16.61
N VAL A 8 17.13 -21.27 -15.64
CA VAL A 8 16.69 -19.86 -15.68
C VAL A 8 17.89 -18.91 -15.79
N PHE A 9 18.92 -19.12 -14.99
CA PHE A 9 20.14 -18.30 -15.05
C PHE A 9 20.84 -18.39 -16.41
N SER A 10 21.00 -19.58 -16.94
CA SER A 10 21.66 -19.80 -18.23
C SER A 10 20.88 -19.18 -19.38
N SER A 11 19.56 -19.26 -19.36
CA SER A 11 18.66 -18.62 -20.33
C SER A 11 18.77 -17.10 -20.28
N LEU A 12 18.78 -16.49 -19.08
CA LEU A 12 18.84 -15.04 -18.91
C LEU A 12 20.21 -14.46 -19.22
N ARG A 13 21.30 -15.14 -18.86
CA ARG A 13 22.68 -14.65 -19.00
C ARG A 13 23.03 -14.15 -20.40
N GLN A 14 22.42 -14.71 -21.44
CA GLN A 14 22.72 -14.37 -22.83
C GLN A 14 21.97 -13.10 -23.32
N ARG A 15 20.85 -12.74 -22.68
CA ARG A 15 19.92 -11.73 -23.20
C ARG A 15 19.65 -10.59 -22.21
N PHE A 16 20.04 -10.77 -20.96
CA PHE A 16 19.77 -9.84 -19.86
C PHE A 16 20.90 -8.80 -19.73
N ARG A 17 20.56 -7.53 -19.62
CA ARG A 17 21.52 -6.41 -19.55
C ARG A 17 21.74 -5.92 -18.13
N GLY A 18 20.79 -6.20 -17.24
CA GLY A 18 20.86 -5.87 -15.82
C GLY A 18 21.74 -6.82 -15.03
N ASP A 19 21.58 -6.83 -13.71
CA ASP A 19 22.36 -7.69 -12.82
C ASP A 19 21.58 -8.96 -12.52
N LEU A 20 22.27 -10.10 -12.59
CA LEU A 20 21.76 -11.41 -12.17
C LEU A 20 22.48 -11.82 -10.89
N LEU A 21 21.78 -11.74 -9.76
CA LEU A 21 22.34 -11.99 -8.43
C LEU A 21 21.88 -13.35 -7.89
N ARG A 22 22.85 -14.15 -7.43
CA ARG A 22 22.64 -15.48 -6.85
C ARG A 22 23.23 -15.56 -5.45
N PRO A 23 22.82 -16.52 -4.61
CA PRO A 23 23.52 -16.80 -3.36
C PRO A 23 25.04 -16.91 -3.58
N GLY A 24 25.79 -16.19 -2.74
CA GLY A 24 27.25 -16.08 -2.85
C GLY A 24 27.76 -14.85 -3.63
N ASN A 25 26.91 -14.10 -4.35
CA ASN A 25 27.32 -12.80 -4.87
C ASN A 25 27.44 -11.77 -3.73
N PRO A 26 28.42 -10.84 -3.77
CA PRO A 26 28.66 -9.89 -2.68
C PRO A 26 27.44 -9.05 -2.29
N THR A 27 26.60 -8.65 -3.25
CA THR A 27 25.43 -7.81 -3.03
C THR A 27 24.12 -8.60 -2.88
N TYR A 28 24.18 -9.94 -2.85
CA TYR A 28 22.99 -10.77 -2.79
C TYR A 28 22.21 -10.60 -1.50
N GLU A 29 22.89 -10.54 -0.34
CA GLU A 29 22.22 -10.42 0.96
C GLU A 29 21.45 -9.09 1.09
N GLU A 30 22.05 -7.99 0.63
CA GLU A 30 21.37 -6.71 0.53
C GLU A 30 20.21 -6.76 -0.48
N ALA A 31 20.46 -7.34 -1.66
CA ALA A 31 19.48 -7.40 -2.73
C ALA A 31 18.25 -8.28 -2.41
N ARG A 32 18.35 -9.32 -1.57
CA ARG A 32 17.22 -10.16 -1.18
C ARG A 32 16.38 -9.57 -0.07
N ALA A 33 16.93 -8.65 0.72
CA ALA A 33 16.24 -8.03 1.84
C ALA A 33 15.04 -7.22 1.37
N ILE A 34 13.94 -7.32 2.11
CA ILE A 34 12.73 -6.52 1.91
C ILE A 34 12.41 -5.73 3.17
N TRP A 35 11.51 -4.75 3.07
CA TRP A 35 11.14 -3.87 4.18
C TRP A 35 10.71 -4.64 5.43
N ASN A 36 9.80 -5.63 5.29
CA ASN A 36 9.29 -6.42 6.40
C ASN A 36 10.27 -7.54 6.79
N GLY A 37 10.99 -7.35 7.89
CA GLY A 37 11.99 -8.29 8.41
C GLY A 37 11.46 -9.66 8.83
N ARG A 38 10.14 -9.87 8.87
CA ARG A 38 9.56 -11.21 9.08
C ARG A 38 9.89 -12.19 7.96
N TYR A 39 10.22 -11.69 6.77
CA TYR A 39 10.39 -12.51 5.56
C TYR A 39 11.84 -12.50 5.12
N ALA A 40 12.65 -13.39 5.70
CA ALA A 40 14.07 -13.60 5.34
C ALA A 40 14.25 -14.64 4.22
N LYS A 41 13.38 -14.63 3.21
CA LYS A 41 13.38 -15.58 2.10
C LYS A 41 14.67 -15.51 1.28
N LYS A 42 15.03 -16.62 0.63
CA LYS A 42 16.25 -16.80 -0.14
C LYS A 42 15.93 -17.13 -1.61
N PRO A 43 15.75 -16.12 -2.49
CA PRO A 43 15.55 -16.34 -3.92
C PRO A 43 16.72 -17.13 -4.53
N GLY A 44 16.42 -18.03 -5.45
CA GLY A 44 17.46 -18.71 -6.24
C GLY A 44 18.16 -17.74 -7.19
N LEU A 45 17.40 -16.77 -7.73
CA LEU A 45 17.91 -15.74 -8.63
C LEU A 45 17.17 -14.42 -8.44
N ILE A 46 17.90 -13.32 -8.42
CA ILE A 46 17.35 -11.95 -8.48
C ILE A 46 17.79 -11.34 -9.82
N ALA A 47 16.83 -11.07 -10.70
CA ALA A 47 17.03 -10.42 -11.99
C ALA A 47 16.71 -8.92 -11.84
N ARG A 48 17.73 -8.07 -11.62
CA ARG A 48 17.61 -6.63 -11.49
C ARG A 48 17.55 -5.98 -12.86
N CYS A 49 16.34 -5.66 -13.30
CA CYS A 49 16.05 -5.17 -14.64
C CYS A 49 16.46 -3.71 -14.83
N ARG A 50 17.10 -3.39 -15.95
CA ARG A 50 17.44 -2.01 -16.35
C ARG A 50 16.38 -1.36 -17.22
N ASP A 51 15.71 -2.16 -18.04
CA ASP A 51 14.69 -1.67 -18.96
C ASP A 51 13.61 -2.73 -19.21
N VAL A 52 12.63 -2.39 -20.07
CA VAL A 52 11.52 -3.27 -20.43
C VAL A 52 11.97 -4.57 -21.09
N ARG A 53 13.12 -4.59 -21.79
CA ARG A 53 13.63 -5.80 -22.47
C ARG A 53 14.12 -6.82 -21.46
N ASP A 54 14.74 -6.36 -20.38
CA ASP A 54 15.13 -7.23 -19.26
C ASP A 54 13.90 -7.83 -18.60
N VAL A 55 12.84 -7.02 -18.36
CA VAL A 55 11.57 -7.51 -17.82
C VAL A 55 10.96 -8.57 -18.75
N GLN A 56 10.93 -8.32 -20.06
CA GLN A 56 10.44 -9.31 -21.05
C GLN A 56 11.23 -10.60 -21.00
N ALA A 57 12.57 -10.51 -20.94
CA ALA A 57 13.42 -11.70 -20.88
C ALA A 57 13.13 -12.50 -19.60
N ALA A 58 13.04 -11.83 -18.44
CA ALA A 58 12.75 -12.46 -17.16
C ALA A 58 11.36 -13.12 -17.14
N VAL A 59 10.33 -12.44 -17.63
CA VAL A 59 8.95 -12.96 -17.70
C VAL A 59 8.85 -14.14 -18.64
N ARG A 60 9.43 -14.06 -19.85
CA ARG A 60 9.41 -15.18 -20.81
C ARG A 60 10.11 -16.43 -20.26
N THR A 61 11.26 -16.24 -19.60
CA THR A 61 11.98 -17.35 -18.97
C THR A 61 11.15 -17.95 -17.83
N ALA A 62 10.57 -17.10 -16.97
CA ALA A 62 9.72 -17.55 -15.87
C ALA A 62 8.47 -18.31 -16.38
N SER A 63 7.84 -17.81 -17.45
CA SER A 63 6.67 -18.45 -18.06
C SER A 63 7.01 -19.81 -18.69
N ALA A 64 8.18 -19.92 -19.33
CA ALA A 64 8.63 -21.14 -19.98
C ALA A 64 9.01 -22.24 -18.97
N THR A 65 9.61 -21.87 -17.83
CA THR A 65 10.08 -22.81 -16.80
C THR A 65 9.04 -23.08 -15.72
N GLY A 66 8.06 -22.21 -15.53
CA GLY A 66 7.10 -22.29 -14.42
C GLY A 66 7.67 -21.93 -13.06
N ILE A 67 8.93 -21.44 -12.98
CA ILE A 67 9.61 -21.10 -11.74
C ILE A 67 8.78 -20.12 -10.88
N LEU A 68 8.77 -20.32 -9.56
CA LEU A 68 8.10 -19.41 -8.63
C LEU A 68 8.67 -18.00 -8.80
N THR A 69 7.80 -17.04 -9.13
CA THR A 69 8.23 -15.70 -9.54
C THR A 69 7.61 -14.63 -8.64
N ALA A 70 8.46 -13.79 -8.07
CA ALA A 70 8.06 -12.57 -7.36
C ALA A 70 8.45 -11.34 -8.19
N VAL A 71 7.66 -10.27 -8.09
CA VAL A 71 7.96 -8.96 -8.68
C VAL A 71 8.22 -7.95 -7.56
N ARG A 72 9.30 -7.19 -7.68
CA ARG A 72 9.70 -6.21 -6.67
C ARG A 72 9.93 -4.81 -7.25
N CYS A 73 9.31 -3.81 -6.63
CA CYS A 73 9.64 -2.40 -6.76
C CYS A 73 10.45 -1.95 -5.51
N GLY A 74 9.79 -1.39 -4.49
CA GLY A 74 10.42 -0.98 -3.22
C GLY A 74 10.44 -2.04 -2.12
N GLY A 75 9.87 -3.23 -2.35
CA GLY A 75 9.91 -4.31 -1.35
C GLY A 75 9.03 -4.13 -0.12
N HIS A 76 8.00 -3.29 -0.15
CA HIS A 76 7.12 -2.92 0.97
C HIS A 76 5.93 -3.85 1.21
N SER A 77 5.89 -5.04 0.59
CA SER A 77 4.78 -5.97 0.81
C SER A 77 4.69 -6.41 2.27
N LEU A 78 3.59 -6.09 2.95
CA LEU A 78 3.27 -6.60 4.30
C LEU A 78 3.23 -8.13 4.33
N ALA A 79 2.74 -8.75 3.25
CA ALA A 79 2.65 -10.19 3.07
C ALA A 79 3.97 -10.86 2.62
N GLY A 80 5.04 -10.07 2.38
CA GLY A 80 6.32 -10.61 1.92
C GLY A 80 6.31 -11.20 0.50
N PHE A 81 5.41 -10.74 -0.37
CA PHE A 81 5.27 -11.24 -1.74
C PHE A 81 6.27 -10.63 -2.74
N SER A 82 7.02 -9.62 -2.34
CA SER A 82 8.08 -9.03 -3.17
C SER A 82 9.38 -9.84 -3.18
N THR A 83 9.37 -11.06 -2.60
CA THR A 83 10.47 -12.03 -2.60
C THR A 83 9.92 -13.45 -2.48
N CYS A 84 10.74 -14.45 -2.77
CA CYS A 84 10.36 -15.88 -2.69
C CYS A 84 11.55 -16.74 -2.25
N ASP A 85 11.30 -17.98 -1.84
CA ASP A 85 12.33 -18.97 -1.60
C ASP A 85 12.59 -19.79 -2.87
N GLY A 86 13.86 -19.97 -3.22
CA GLY A 86 14.31 -20.82 -4.31
C GLY A 86 13.90 -20.37 -5.73
N GLY A 87 13.05 -19.35 -5.87
CA GLY A 87 12.49 -18.89 -7.13
C GLY A 87 13.24 -17.68 -7.75
N LEU A 88 12.57 -17.01 -8.68
CA LEU A 88 13.05 -15.82 -9.38
C LEU A 88 12.41 -14.56 -8.79
N VAL A 89 13.21 -13.54 -8.49
CA VAL A 89 12.73 -12.18 -8.23
C VAL A 89 13.01 -11.30 -9.45
N ILE A 90 11.96 -10.78 -10.09
CA ILE A 90 12.04 -9.73 -11.10
C ILE A 90 12.11 -8.39 -10.36
N ASP A 91 13.32 -7.84 -10.26
CA ASP A 91 13.60 -6.64 -9.49
C ASP A 91 13.64 -5.41 -10.40
N LEU A 92 12.70 -4.49 -10.20
CA LEU A 92 12.56 -3.25 -10.97
C LEU A 92 13.35 -2.09 -10.36
N SER A 93 14.06 -2.27 -9.26
CA SER A 93 14.67 -1.20 -8.46
C SER A 93 15.67 -0.32 -9.23
N SER A 94 16.19 -0.76 -10.36
CA SER A 94 17.03 0.07 -11.25
C SER A 94 16.22 0.91 -12.24
N MET A 95 14.92 0.69 -12.40
CA MET A 95 14.05 1.43 -13.31
C MET A 95 13.42 2.63 -12.58
N ARG A 96 14.15 3.74 -12.43
CA ARG A 96 13.77 4.88 -11.56
C ARG A 96 13.50 6.20 -12.29
N LYS A 97 13.33 6.17 -13.62
CA LYS A 97 13.11 7.40 -14.39
C LYS A 97 11.75 8.02 -14.05
N VAL A 98 11.75 9.33 -13.77
CA VAL A 98 10.55 10.16 -13.65
C VAL A 98 10.67 11.30 -14.68
N THR A 99 9.59 11.59 -15.38
CA THR A 99 9.49 12.70 -16.33
C THR A 99 8.22 13.48 -16.02
N VAL A 100 8.34 14.79 -15.84
CA VAL A 100 7.21 15.69 -15.50
C VAL A 100 6.95 16.63 -16.67
N ASP A 101 5.70 16.69 -17.09
CA ASP A 101 5.16 17.74 -17.96
C ASP A 101 4.34 18.69 -17.09
N ALA A 102 4.97 19.79 -16.68
CA ALA A 102 4.36 20.77 -15.80
C ALA A 102 3.17 21.49 -16.44
N GLN A 103 3.23 21.74 -17.76
CA GLN A 103 2.17 22.43 -18.48
C GLN A 103 0.92 21.56 -18.60
N ALA A 104 1.10 20.28 -18.95
CA ALA A 104 0.01 19.31 -19.01
C ALA A 104 -0.42 18.80 -17.62
N ARG A 105 0.35 19.12 -16.57
CA ARG A 105 0.18 18.56 -15.21
C ARG A 105 0.13 17.03 -15.21
N ARG A 106 1.12 16.43 -15.87
CA ARG A 106 1.25 14.99 -15.99
C ARG A 106 2.66 14.55 -15.67
N ALA A 107 2.77 13.31 -15.23
CA ALA A 107 4.07 12.67 -15.09
C ALA A 107 4.04 11.25 -15.67
N ARG A 108 5.23 10.78 -16.03
CA ARG A 108 5.51 9.37 -16.29
C ARG A 108 6.60 8.92 -15.36
N PHE A 109 6.41 7.76 -14.74
CA PHE A 109 7.45 7.16 -13.92
C PHE A 109 7.57 5.66 -14.16
N ALA A 110 8.80 5.18 -14.08
CA ALA A 110 9.14 3.77 -14.29
C ALA A 110 8.74 2.90 -13.10
N GLY A 111 8.52 1.60 -13.36
CA GLY A 111 7.98 0.63 -12.40
C GLY A 111 8.81 0.39 -11.14
N GLY A 112 10.06 0.83 -11.08
CA GLY A 112 10.93 0.72 -9.91
C GLY A 112 11.03 1.99 -9.06
N CYS A 113 10.28 3.05 -9.35
CA CYS A 113 10.31 4.30 -8.60
C CYS A 113 9.80 4.11 -7.17
N LEU A 114 10.47 4.77 -6.23
CA LEU A 114 9.97 4.99 -4.88
C LEU A 114 9.14 6.29 -4.86
N LEU A 115 8.26 6.44 -3.88
CA LEU A 115 7.44 7.65 -3.72
C LEU A 115 8.31 8.90 -3.62
N ALA A 116 9.40 8.86 -2.82
CA ALA A 116 10.34 9.96 -2.71
C ALA A 116 10.85 10.49 -4.05
N SER A 117 11.14 9.59 -5.00
CA SER A 117 11.65 9.99 -6.32
C SER A 117 10.61 10.74 -7.14
N ILE A 118 9.34 10.32 -7.02
CA ILE A 118 8.21 10.97 -7.72
C ILE A 118 7.91 12.31 -7.07
N ASP A 119 7.81 12.35 -5.72
CA ASP A 119 7.51 13.56 -4.97
C ASP A 119 8.58 14.63 -5.22
N HIS A 120 9.87 14.25 -5.19
CA HIS A 120 10.95 15.17 -5.46
C HIS A 120 10.88 15.76 -6.88
N ALA A 121 10.64 14.91 -7.88
CA ALA A 121 10.57 15.37 -9.28
C ALA A 121 9.34 16.26 -9.53
N THR A 122 8.17 15.92 -8.99
CA THR A 122 6.94 16.70 -9.20
C THR A 122 6.94 18.02 -8.44
N GLN A 123 7.55 18.06 -7.25
CA GLN A 123 7.66 19.28 -6.44
C GLN A 123 8.58 20.33 -7.05
N GLN A 124 9.53 19.97 -7.92
CA GLN A 124 10.28 20.96 -8.73
C GLN A 124 9.38 21.81 -9.63
N ALA A 125 8.21 21.29 -9.97
CA ALA A 125 7.20 21.99 -10.76
C ALA A 125 6.03 22.52 -9.90
N GLY A 126 6.10 22.45 -8.56
CA GLY A 126 5.00 22.82 -7.66
C GLY A 126 3.78 21.90 -7.75
N LEU A 127 3.98 20.67 -8.18
CA LEU A 127 2.94 19.68 -8.41
C LEU A 127 3.12 18.46 -7.50
N VAL A 128 2.02 17.72 -7.26
CA VAL A 128 1.99 16.48 -6.48
C VAL A 128 1.26 15.37 -7.23
N PHE A 129 1.68 14.14 -6.99
CA PHE A 129 0.92 12.92 -7.27
C PHE A 129 0.36 12.40 -5.95
N PRO A 130 -0.97 12.19 -5.80
CA PRO A 130 -1.53 11.62 -4.59
C PRO A 130 -0.98 10.21 -4.36
N SER A 131 -0.24 10.01 -3.26
CA SER A 131 0.47 8.76 -2.97
C SER A 131 0.37 8.38 -1.49
N GLY A 132 1.12 7.35 -1.05
CA GLY A 132 1.19 6.90 0.34
C GLY A 132 1.93 7.89 1.24
N VAL A 133 2.10 7.50 2.52
CA VAL A 133 2.66 8.36 3.58
C VAL A 133 4.10 8.04 3.97
N VAL A 134 4.70 6.99 3.38
CA VAL A 134 6.08 6.56 3.65
C VAL A 134 6.89 6.68 2.37
N SER A 135 7.88 7.55 2.34
CA SER A 135 8.56 8.00 1.12
C SER A 135 9.37 6.90 0.41
N HIS A 136 9.90 5.93 1.15
CA HIS A 136 10.65 4.80 0.63
C HIS A 136 9.77 3.61 0.16
N THR A 137 8.45 3.77 0.14
CA THR A 137 7.53 2.79 -0.44
C THR A 137 7.69 2.73 -1.95
N GLY A 138 7.67 1.51 -2.51
CA GLY A 138 7.63 1.30 -3.96
C GLY A 138 6.30 1.75 -4.58
N ALA A 139 6.36 2.70 -5.51
CA ALA A 139 5.18 3.30 -6.11
C ALA A 139 4.29 2.28 -6.82
N SER A 140 4.88 1.31 -7.53
CA SER A 140 4.11 0.32 -8.32
C SER A 140 3.15 -0.48 -7.44
N GLY A 141 3.64 -1.10 -6.36
CA GLY A 141 2.79 -1.90 -5.49
C GLY A 141 1.70 -1.07 -4.83
N LEU A 142 2.03 0.15 -4.39
CA LEU A 142 1.08 1.07 -3.78
C LEU A 142 -0.05 1.43 -4.76
N VAL A 143 0.29 1.92 -5.96
CA VAL A 143 -0.67 2.41 -6.96
C VAL A 143 -1.55 1.29 -7.47
N LEU A 144 -0.96 0.12 -7.78
CA LEU A 144 -1.71 -1.03 -8.29
C LEU A 144 -2.74 -1.55 -7.29
N GLY A 145 -2.48 -1.46 -5.98
CA GLY A 145 -3.45 -1.83 -4.94
C GLY A 145 -4.44 -0.71 -4.56
N GLY A 146 -4.31 0.48 -5.15
CA GLY A 146 -5.16 1.65 -4.88
C GLY A 146 -4.36 2.88 -4.48
N GLY A 147 -3.63 2.85 -3.38
CA GLY A 147 -2.79 3.94 -2.87
C GLY A 147 -3.59 4.99 -2.08
N THR A 148 -3.55 4.89 -0.74
CA THR A 148 -4.13 5.88 0.18
C THR A 148 -3.04 6.65 0.91
N GLY A 149 -3.26 7.93 1.17
CA GLY A 149 -2.32 8.79 1.89
C GLY A 149 -2.93 10.14 2.26
N TRP A 150 -2.08 11.15 2.48
CA TRP A 150 -2.47 12.48 2.96
C TRP A 150 -3.48 13.18 2.04
N LEU A 151 -3.36 12.98 0.73
CA LEU A 151 -4.13 13.71 -0.28
C LEU A 151 -5.39 12.97 -0.76
N THR A 152 -5.68 11.77 -0.20
CA THR A 152 -6.77 10.90 -0.67
C THR A 152 -8.14 11.59 -0.64
N ARG A 153 -8.44 12.38 0.38
CA ARG A 153 -9.73 13.07 0.50
C ARG A 153 -9.90 14.17 -0.55
N ARG A 154 -8.80 14.86 -0.89
CA ARG A 154 -8.83 15.98 -1.83
C ARG A 154 -8.77 15.53 -3.29
N PHE A 155 -7.92 14.55 -3.60
CA PHE A 155 -7.60 14.20 -4.99
C PHE A 155 -7.91 12.74 -5.36
N GLY A 156 -8.48 11.94 -4.45
CA GLY A 156 -8.73 10.51 -4.66
C GLY A 156 -7.53 9.63 -4.32
N LEU A 157 -7.67 8.34 -4.57
CA LEU A 157 -6.59 7.37 -4.43
C LEU A 157 -5.52 7.58 -5.51
N SER A 158 -4.33 7.02 -5.32
CA SER A 158 -3.27 7.05 -6.34
C SER A 158 -3.77 6.47 -7.68
N CYS A 159 -4.47 5.33 -7.64
CA CYS A 159 -5.00 4.67 -8.84
C CYS A 159 -6.09 5.48 -9.56
N ASP A 160 -6.76 6.40 -8.89
CA ASP A 160 -7.75 7.30 -9.50
C ASP A 160 -7.09 8.38 -10.36
N ASN A 161 -5.80 8.63 -10.13
CA ASN A 161 -4.99 9.62 -10.81
C ASN A 161 -4.09 9.01 -11.90
N VAL A 162 -4.30 7.75 -12.27
CA VAL A 162 -3.59 7.10 -13.37
C VAL A 162 -4.37 7.24 -14.66
N ASP A 163 -3.70 7.67 -15.73
CA ASP A 163 -4.25 7.80 -17.08
C ASP A 163 -3.82 6.65 -18.00
N GLY A 164 -2.72 5.96 -17.68
CA GLY A 164 -2.25 4.83 -18.48
C GLY A 164 -1.13 4.04 -17.80
N PHE A 165 -0.93 2.85 -18.33
CA PHE A 165 0.14 1.93 -17.91
C PHE A 165 0.82 1.35 -19.15
N THR A 166 2.12 1.03 -19.03
CA THR A 166 2.80 0.08 -19.90
C THR A 166 3.24 -1.11 -19.06
N LEU A 167 2.94 -2.33 -19.50
CA LEU A 167 3.29 -3.53 -18.75
C LEU A 167 3.75 -4.67 -19.66
N VAL A 168 4.46 -5.64 -19.06
CA VAL A 168 4.82 -6.92 -19.66
C VAL A 168 3.83 -7.97 -19.16
N THR A 169 3.08 -8.58 -20.07
CA THR A 169 2.11 -9.66 -19.80
C THR A 169 2.79 -11.00 -19.62
N ALA A 170 2.09 -12.04 -19.13
CA ALA A 170 2.67 -13.34 -18.80
C ALA A 170 3.33 -14.07 -20.00
N ASP A 171 2.97 -13.76 -21.23
CA ASP A 171 3.60 -14.23 -22.46
C ASP A 171 4.87 -13.43 -22.86
N GLY A 172 5.23 -12.40 -22.06
CA GLY A 172 6.34 -11.50 -22.33
C GLY A 172 6.05 -10.45 -23.42
N GLY A 173 4.78 -10.26 -23.81
CA GLY A 173 4.33 -9.16 -24.66
C GLY A 173 4.37 -7.82 -23.90
N VAL A 174 4.68 -6.71 -24.61
CA VAL A 174 4.54 -5.36 -24.05
C VAL A 174 3.21 -4.80 -24.51
N VAL A 175 2.37 -4.42 -23.57
CA VAL A 175 1.07 -3.79 -23.86
C VAL A 175 0.94 -2.45 -23.15
N ARG A 176 0.29 -1.51 -23.83
CA ARG A 176 -0.17 -0.25 -23.25
C ARG A 176 -1.64 -0.38 -22.91
N CYS A 177 -2.07 0.20 -21.81
CA CYS A 177 -3.47 0.25 -21.42
C CYS A 177 -3.86 1.62 -20.90
N HIS A 178 -4.99 2.10 -21.42
CA HIS A 178 -5.68 3.31 -21.02
C HIS A 178 -7.18 3.16 -21.34
N PRO A 179 -8.06 4.13 -21.05
CA PRO A 179 -9.51 3.97 -21.22
C PRO A 179 -9.97 3.47 -22.60
N HIS A 180 -9.20 3.73 -23.66
CA HIS A 180 -9.56 3.38 -25.06
C HIS A 180 -8.67 2.28 -25.69
N GLU A 181 -7.69 1.77 -24.92
CA GLU A 181 -6.79 0.70 -25.38
C GLU A 181 -6.59 -0.28 -24.22
N ASN A 182 -6.96 -1.55 -24.41
CA ASN A 182 -6.98 -2.56 -23.34
C ASN A 182 -7.76 -2.10 -22.08
N PRO A 183 -9.03 -1.64 -22.22
CA PRO A 183 -9.78 -0.99 -21.13
C PRO A 183 -10.03 -1.91 -19.93
N ASP A 184 -10.21 -3.22 -20.14
CA ASP A 184 -10.39 -4.16 -19.04
C ASP A 184 -9.12 -4.29 -18.18
N LEU A 185 -7.96 -4.31 -18.83
CA LEU A 185 -6.68 -4.37 -18.15
C LEU A 185 -6.36 -3.04 -17.45
N PHE A 186 -6.68 -1.90 -18.09
CA PHE A 186 -6.61 -0.58 -17.46
C PHE A 186 -7.48 -0.48 -16.20
N TRP A 187 -8.70 -1.02 -16.27
CA TRP A 187 -9.60 -1.09 -15.13
C TRP A 187 -9.00 -1.96 -14.01
N ALA A 188 -8.51 -3.16 -14.35
CA ALA A 188 -7.99 -4.14 -13.41
C ALA A 188 -6.74 -3.64 -12.66
N LEU A 189 -5.83 -2.94 -13.33
CA LEU A 189 -4.62 -2.38 -12.74
C LEU A 189 -4.90 -1.20 -11.78
N ARG A 190 -6.10 -0.62 -11.80
CA ARG A 190 -6.49 0.43 -10.87
C ARG A 190 -7.14 -0.14 -9.61
N GLY A 191 -6.34 -0.78 -8.76
CA GLY A 191 -6.75 -1.36 -7.48
C GLY A 191 -6.68 -2.88 -7.40
N GLY A 192 -6.47 -3.59 -8.52
CA GLY A 192 -6.43 -5.05 -8.59
C GLY A 192 -5.07 -5.67 -8.28
N GLY A 193 -4.07 -4.86 -7.92
CA GLY A 193 -2.73 -5.36 -7.58
C GLY A 193 -1.92 -5.85 -8.77
N GLY A 194 -0.85 -6.59 -8.48
CA GLY A 194 0.12 -7.11 -9.44
C GLY A 194 -0.29 -8.38 -10.18
N ASN A 195 -1.58 -8.68 -10.28
CA ASN A 195 -2.10 -9.94 -10.79
C ASN A 195 -1.95 -10.15 -12.31
N PHE A 196 -1.76 -9.09 -13.09
CA PHE A 196 -2.01 -9.09 -14.54
C PHE A 196 -0.75 -8.96 -15.38
N GLY A 197 0.41 -8.69 -14.77
CA GLY A 197 1.67 -8.45 -15.45
C GLY A 197 2.62 -7.58 -14.64
N VAL A 198 3.80 -7.34 -15.20
CA VAL A 198 4.82 -6.47 -14.61
C VAL A 198 4.68 -5.08 -15.21
N VAL A 199 4.15 -4.12 -14.44
CA VAL A 199 4.02 -2.73 -14.89
C VAL A 199 5.40 -2.06 -14.91
N THR A 200 5.80 -1.58 -16.08
CA THR A 200 7.10 -0.96 -16.32
C THR A 200 7.05 0.57 -16.39
N GLU A 201 5.88 1.15 -16.67
CA GLU A 201 5.67 2.60 -16.69
C GLU A 201 4.23 2.96 -16.30
N PHE A 202 4.08 4.06 -15.58
CA PHE A 202 2.82 4.71 -15.19
C PHE A 202 2.73 6.08 -15.82
N GLU A 203 1.56 6.44 -16.36
CA GLU A 203 1.19 7.79 -16.79
C GLU A 203 0.16 8.33 -15.81
N VAL A 204 0.43 9.50 -15.19
CA VAL A 204 -0.39 10.00 -14.08
C VAL A 204 -0.70 11.48 -14.20
N ARG A 205 -1.84 11.88 -13.58
CA ARG A 205 -2.22 13.28 -13.39
C ARG A 205 -1.60 13.84 -12.12
N LEU A 206 -1.21 15.10 -12.19
CA LEU A 206 -0.64 15.85 -11.10
C LEU A 206 -1.56 17.01 -10.70
N HIS A 207 -1.43 17.42 -9.43
CA HIS A 207 -2.22 18.51 -8.86
C HIS A 207 -1.31 19.61 -8.30
N PRO A 208 -1.70 20.89 -8.37
CA PRO A 208 -0.93 21.98 -7.76
C PRO A 208 -0.99 21.89 -6.23
N LEU A 209 0.17 21.74 -5.60
CA LEU A 209 0.35 21.81 -4.14
C LEU A 209 1.84 21.89 -3.83
N THR A 210 2.25 22.85 -3.00
CA THR A 210 3.64 23.00 -2.57
C THR A 210 3.81 22.90 -1.06
N ALA A 211 2.79 23.29 -0.33
CA ALA A 211 2.79 23.33 1.13
C ALA A 211 1.42 22.98 1.69
N VAL A 212 1.41 22.57 2.94
CA VAL A 212 0.22 22.21 3.71
C VAL A 212 0.29 22.82 5.10
N THR A 213 -0.85 23.02 5.74
CA THR A 213 -0.88 23.27 7.19
C THR A 213 -0.96 21.92 7.90
N LEU A 214 0.03 21.61 8.72
CA LEU A 214 0.07 20.43 9.58
C LEU A 214 -0.19 20.85 11.02
N ALA A 215 -1.22 20.27 11.62
CA ALA A 215 -1.45 20.36 13.05
C ALA A 215 -1.36 18.97 13.68
N GLN A 216 -0.62 18.88 14.78
CA GLN A 216 -0.42 17.63 15.51
C GLN A 216 -0.67 17.84 16.99
N GLY A 217 -1.17 16.82 17.68
CA GLY A 217 -1.37 16.87 19.12
C GLY A 217 -1.54 15.47 19.71
N LEU A 218 -1.15 15.32 20.98
CA LEU A 218 -1.32 14.11 21.75
C LEU A 218 -2.42 14.31 22.79
N SER A 219 -3.47 13.51 22.73
CA SER A 219 -4.52 13.44 23.74
C SER A 219 -4.25 12.29 24.70
N CYS A 220 -4.37 12.51 26.01
CA CYS A 220 -4.14 11.46 27.01
C CYS A 220 -5.24 10.38 26.99
N GLU A 221 -4.99 9.28 27.68
CA GLU A 221 -5.91 8.13 27.77
C GLU A 221 -7.35 8.56 28.14
N ALA A 222 -7.51 9.45 29.11
CA ALA A 222 -8.83 9.93 29.57
C ALA A 222 -9.62 10.67 28.48
N ASP A 223 -8.95 11.25 27.49
CA ASP A 223 -9.57 12.02 26.42
C ASP A 223 -9.81 11.20 25.14
N ILE A 224 -9.25 9.99 25.00
CA ILE A 224 -9.31 9.19 23.76
C ILE A 224 -10.77 8.98 23.33
N ARG A 225 -11.67 8.61 24.25
CA ARG A 225 -13.09 8.42 23.94
C ARG A 225 -13.69 9.66 23.28
N ARG A 226 -13.54 10.81 23.93
CA ARG A 226 -14.07 12.09 23.43
C ARG A 226 -13.52 12.44 22.06
N VAL A 227 -12.22 12.20 21.84
CA VAL A 227 -11.57 12.42 20.55
C VAL A 227 -12.19 11.55 19.47
N LEU A 228 -12.37 10.26 19.70
CA LEU A 228 -12.92 9.32 18.72
C LEU A 228 -14.39 9.64 18.39
N GLU A 229 -15.22 9.92 19.40
CA GLU A 229 -16.63 10.31 19.21
C GLU A 229 -16.74 11.59 18.40
N PHE A 230 -15.97 12.63 18.77
CA PHE A 230 -15.95 13.88 18.03
C PHE A 230 -15.42 13.70 16.60
N TRP A 231 -14.29 13.02 16.42
CA TRP A 231 -13.69 12.76 15.10
C TRP A 231 -14.66 12.04 14.16
N ARG A 232 -15.33 11.01 14.66
CA ARG A 232 -16.35 10.26 13.93
C ARG A 232 -17.44 11.17 13.35
N ASP A 233 -17.99 12.04 14.18
CA ASP A 233 -19.13 12.87 13.81
C ASP A 233 -18.67 14.11 12.99
N PHE A 234 -17.50 14.64 13.30
CA PHE A 234 -16.91 15.81 12.62
C PHE A 234 -16.48 15.48 11.18
N MET A 235 -15.82 14.33 10.96
CA MET A 235 -15.25 14.01 9.65
C MET A 235 -16.30 13.78 8.55
N GLY A 236 -17.52 13.41 8.92
CA GLY A 236 -18.64 13.27 7.98
C GLY A 236 -18.99 14.56 7.24
N ASN A 237 -18.81 15.72 7.90
CA ASN A 237 -19.11 17.05 7.38
C ASN A 237 -17.86 17.89 7.07
N ALA A 238 -16.67 17.37 7.35
CA ALA A 238 -15.43 18.10 7.14
C ALA A 238 -15.12 18.30 5.65
N PRO A 239 -14.58 19.48 5.25
CA PRO A 239 -14.15 19.72 3.88
C PRO A 239 -13.16 18.67 3.39
N CYS A 240 -13.14 18.40 2.07
CA CYS A 240 -12.21 17.44 1.46
C CYS A 240 -10.74 17.86 1.61
N ASP A 241 -10.47 19.15 1.81
CA ASP A 241 -9.14 19.69 2.08
C ASP A 241 -8.57 19.27 3.44
N LEU A 242 -9.39 18.77 4.36
CA LEU A 242 -8.96 18.29 5.66
C LEU A 242 -8.79 16.78 5.64
N LYS A 243 -7.58 16.31 5.94
CA LYS A 243 -7.29 14.94 6.33
C LYS A 243 -6.96 14.91 7.82
N TRP A 244 -7.60 14.05 8.58
CA TRP A 244 -7.32 13.83 10.00
C TRP A 244 -7.17 12.34 10.26
N ASN A 245 -5.95 11.92 10.57
CA ASN A 245 -5.62 10.57 11.01
C ASN A 245 -5.47 10.55 12.53
N ILE A 246 -5.95 9.47 13.15
CA ILE A 246 -5.74 9.18 14.56
C ILE A 246 -4.95 7.88 14.68
N GLU A 247 -3.90 7.89 15.49
CA GLU A 247 -3.12 6.72 15.85
C GLU A 247 -3.26 6.50 17.35
N LEU A 248 -3.88 5.40 17.76
CA LEU A 248 -3.91 4.95 19.14
C LEU A 248 -2.65 4.13 19.38
N ARG A 249 -1.80 4.60 20.30
CA ARG A 249 -0.50 4.01 20.59
C ARG A 249 -0.03 4.31 22.00
N LEU A 250 1.06 3.71 22.44
CA LEU A 250 1.76 4.16 23.62
C LEU A 250 2.62 5.36 23.26
N ALA A 251 2.63 6.39 24.11
CA ALA A 251 3.52 7.52 23.94
C ALA A 251 4.98 7.07 24.09
N GLY A 252 5.88 7.58 23.24
CA GLY A 252 7.30 7.25 23.32
C GLY A 252 7.92 7.69 24.65
N ASN A 253 9.06 7.11 25.00
CA ASN A 253 9.84 7.44 26.20
C ASN A 253 10.87 8.55 25.92
N THR A 254 10.51 9.54 25.10
CA THR A 254 11.39 10.67 24.75
C THR A 254 11.32 11.79 25.79
N THR A 255 12.40 12.57 25.94
CA THR A 255 12.50 13.65 26.93
C THR A 255 11.62 14.87 26.62
N ASP A 256 11.11 14.98 25.41
CA ASP A 256 10.24 16.06 24.91
C ASP A 256 8.77 15.86 25.33
N LEU A 257 8.44 14.69 25.86
CA LEU A 257 7.09 14.39 26.36
C LEU A 257 7.02 14.61 27.87
N PRO A 258 5.88 15.14 28.37
CA PRO A 258 5.59 15.16 29.81
C PRO A 258 5.74 13.77 30.40
N ASP A 259 6.32 13.67 31.61
CA ASP A 259 6.57 12.40 32.28
C ASP A 259 5.30 11.55 32.46
N GLU A 260 4.16 12.20 32.70
CA GLU A 260 2.85 11.60 32.86
C GLU A 260 2.32 10.93 31.61
N LEU A 261 2.84 11.25 30.43
CA LEU A 261 2.41 10.64 29.16
C LEU A 261 3.32 9.48 28.73
N ARG A 262 4.58 9.45 29.19
CA ARG A 262 5.57 8.46 28.72
C ARG A 262 5.08 7.03 28.97
N GLY A 263 5.10 6.22 27.92
CA GLY A 263 4.64 4.83 27.97
C GLY A 263 3.15 4.64 28.21
N ARG A 264 2.36 5.73 28.24
CA ARG A 264 0.91 5.67 28.45
C ARG A 264 0.15 5.63 27.14
N PRO A 265 -1.08 5.07 27.14
CA PRO A 265 -1.99 5.17 26.01
C PRO A 265 -2.29 6.61 25.62
N VAL A 266 -2.16 6.93 24.34
CA VAL A 266 -2.48 8.25 23.77
C VAL A 266 -3.19 8.11 22.43
N ALA A 267 -3.98 9.14 22.07
CA ALA A 267 -4.36 9.37 20.69
C ALA A 267 -3.43 10.42 20.08
N SER A 268 -2.62 10.00 19.11
CA SER A 268 -1.81 10.89 18.28
C SER A 268 -2.69 11.40 17.14
N ASN A 269 -2.89 12.71 17.09
CA ASN A 269 -3.73 13.37 16.11
C ASN A 269 -2.86 14.05 15.06
N SER A 270 -3.06 13.73 13.79
CA SER A 270 -2.37 14.38 12.66
C SER A 270 -3.41 14.95 11.69
N LEU A 271 -3.54 16.29 11.68
CA LEU A 271 -4.45 17.04 10.83
C LEU A 271 -3.65 17.72 9.72
N VAL A 272 -3.99 17.41 8.47
CA VAL A 272 -3.37 18.02 7.29
C VAL A 272 -4.43 18.78 6.52
N TRP A 273 -4.21 20.10 6.37
CA TRP A 273 -5.03 20.96 5.55
C TRP A 273 -4.29 21.32 4.26
N THR A 274 -4.93 21.04 3.13
CA THR A 274 -4.33 21.20 1.79
C THR A 274 -4.88 22.41 1.02
N GLY A 275 -5.89 23.10 1.54
CA GLY A 275 -6.46 24.32 0.98
C GLY A 275 -5.71 25.58 1.41
N ALA A 276 -6.29 26.76 1.16
CA ALA A 276 -5.76 28.03 1.65
C ALA A 276 -5.68 28.01 3.18
N THR A 277 -4.56 28.43 3.75
CA THR A 277 -4.26 28.35 5.21
C THR A 277 -5.35 29.01 6.06
N GLU A 278 -5.81 30.19 5.68
CA GLU A 278 -6.83 30.92 6.46
C GLU A 278 -8.17 30.18 6.50
N ALA A 279 -8.59 29.53 5.41
CA ALA A 279 -9.81 28.72 5.37
C ALA A 279 -9.73 27.50 6.29
N GLY A 280 -8.53 26.92 6.45
CA GLY A 280 -8.28 25.74 7.29
C GLY A 280 -8.25 26.05 8.80
N ARG A 281 -7.91 27.28 9.17
CA ARG A 281 -7.69 27.67 10.57
C ARG A 281 -8.84 27.26 11.48
N ARG A 282 -10.07 27.62 11.12
CA ARG A 282 -11.27 27.33 11.95
C ARG A 282 -11.50 25.83 12.14
N HIS A 283 -11.30 25.02 11.09
CA HIS A 283 -11.49 23.57 11.17
C HIS A 283 -10.43 22.92 12.05
N ILE A 284 -9.17 23.38 11.93
CA ILE A 284 -8.07 22.90 12.76
C ILE A 284 -8.26 23.32 14.22
N GLU A 285 -8.59 24.57 14.49
CA GLU A 285 -8.84 25.08 15.85
C GLU A 285 -10.01 24.35 16.51
N GLN A 286 -11.12 24.13 15.79
CA GLN A 286 -12.26 23.36 16.28
C GLN A 286 -11.85 21.92 16.63
N ALA A 287 -11.13 21.23 15.75
CA ALA A 287 -10.66 19.87 15.98
C ALA A 287 -9.73 19.79 17.20
N LEU A 288 -8.74 20.68 17.27
CA LEU A 288 -7.77 20.72 18.38
C LEU A 288 -8.43 21.06 19.72
N SER A 289 -9.39 21.98 19.76
CA SER A 289 -10.10 22.32 20.99
C SER A 289 -10.83 21.14 21.61
N MET A 290 -11.34 20.23 20.78
CA MET A 290 -12.04 19.01 21.23
C MET A 290 -11.08 17.89 21.62
N CYS A 291 -9.88 17.88 21.07
CA CYS A 291 -8.85 16.88 21.41
C CYS A 291 -8.21 17.11 22.78
N ASN A 292 -8.31 18.33 23.34
CA ASN A 292 -7.63 18.72 24.60
C ASN A 292 -6.16 18.21 24.65
N PRO A 293 -5.35 18.54 23.64
CA PRO A 293 -4.03 17.92 23.53
C PRO A 293 -3.05 18.54 24.53
N HIS A 294 -2.20 17.69 25.12
CA HIS A 294 -1.10 18.11 26.01
C HIS A 294 0.01 18.88 25.27
N SER A 295 0.18 18.58 24.00
CA SER A 295 1.13 19.29 23.14
C SER A 295 0.47 19.57 21.79
N VAL A 296 0.65 20.79 21.29
CA VAL A 296 0.13 21.18 19.97
C VAL A 296 1.25 21.78 19.14
N SER A 297 1.43 21.27 17.94
CA SER A 297 2.16 21.98 16.89
C SER A 297 1.19 22.32 15.76
N ASN A 298 1.24 23.55 15.26
CA ASN A 298 0.46 24.00 14.10
C ASN A 298 1.39 24.84 13.22
N ARG A 299 1.74 24.33 12.05
CA ARG A 299 2.74 24.94 11.18
C ARG A 299 2.45 24.68 9.70
N VAL A 300 2.88 25.59 8.86
CA VAL A 300 2.94 25.35 7.41
C VAL A 300 4.25 24.65 7.11
N ILE A 301 4.18 23.53 6.41
CA ILE A 301 5.34 22.73 5.98
C ILE A 301 5.28 22.47 4.47
N SER A 302 6.42 22.15 3.88
CA SER A 302 6.46 21.71 2.50
C SER A 302 5.77 20.36 2.34
N TYR A 303 5.31 20.04 1.13
CA TYR A 303 4.77 18.71 0.87
C TYR A 303 5.84 17.60 1.01
N LEU A 304 7.11 17.90 0.70
CA LEU A 304 8.21 16.95 0.88
C LEU A 304 8.44 16.63 2.37
N ASP A 305 8.39 17.63 3.26
CA ASP A 305 8.51 17.40 4.70
C ASP A 305 7.36 16.55 5.23
N LEU A 306 6.12 16.76 4.71
CA LEU A 306 4.98 15.93 5.05
C LEU A 306 5.19 14.47 4.63
N GLN A 307 5.68 14.24 3.41
CA GLN A 307 5.86 12.90 2.83
C GLN A 307 6.97 12.08 3.50
N THR A 308 7.97 12.73 4.09
CA THR A 308 9.07 12.06 4.80
C THR A 308 8.84 11.93 6.30
N MET A 309 7.80 12.58 6.84
CA MET A 309 7.53 12.67 8.28
C MET A 309 7.38 11.28 8.94
N ALA A 310 6.79 10.33 8.24
CA ALA A 310 6.52 8.99 8.77
C ALA A 310 7.67 8.00 8.56
N ASP A 311 8.72 8.33 7.81
CA ASP A 311 9.76 7.37 7.41
C ASP A 311 10.47 6.72 8.59
N SER A 312 10.76 7.50 9.63
CA SER A 312 11.43 6.99 10.84
C SER A 312 10.54 6.04 11.68
N CYS A 313 9.22 6.10 11.51
CA CYS A 313 8.29 5.21 12.19
C CYS A 313 8.23 3.82 11.53
N PHE A 314 8.63 3.72 10.27
CA PHE A 314 8.54 2.49 9.46
C PHE A 314 9.89 2.03 8.90
N PRO A 315 10.94 1.84 9.73
CA PRO A 315 12.26 1.47 9.27
C PRO A 315 12.28 0.08 8.61
N HIS A 316 13.21 -0.11 7.67
CA HIS A 316 13.48 -1.43 7.08
C HIS A 316 14.01 -2.40 8.14
N GLY A 317 13.69 -3.68 7.99
CA GLY A 317 14.20 -4.76 8.82
C GLY A 317 13.43 -5.02 10.11
N LYS A 318 12.58 -4.11 10.57
CA LYS A 318 11.59 -4.43 11.62
C LYS A 318 10.60 -5.47 11.11
N ARG A 319 10.01 -6.17 12.03
CA ARG A 319 8.96 -7.16 11.77
C ARG A 319 7.60 -6.46 11.83
N TYR A 320 6.78 -6.71 10.85
CA TYR A 320 5.45 -6.07 10.71
C TYR A 320 4.38 -7.12 10.46
N TYR A 321 3.23 -6.92 11.09
CA TYR A 321 2.02 -7.68 10.84
C TYR A 321 0.82 -6.75 10.90
N SER A 322 -0.12 -6.92 9.96
CA SER A 322 -1.27 -6.04 9.85
C SER A 322 -2.57 -6.82 9.74
N LYS A 323 -3.62 -6.26 10.32
CA LYS A 323 -5.02 -6.61 10.08
C LYS A 323 -5.81 -5.34 9.84
N SER A 324 -6.58 -5.28 8.76
CA SER A 324 -7.35 -4.08 8.45
C SER A 324 -8.81 -4.38 8.11
N GLY A 325 -9.64 -3.38 8.29
CA GLY A 325 -11.06 -3.45 7.98
C GLY A 325 -11.69 -2.08 7.82
N TYR A 326 -12.91 -2.09 7.30
CA TYR A 326 -13.69 -0.90 7.06
C TYR A 326 -14.88 -0.83 8.01
N PHE A 327 -15.29 0.39 8.40
CA PHE A 327 -16.53 0.63 9.14
C PHE A 327 -17.38 1.65 8.41
N ARG A 328 -18.69 1.45 8.44
CA ARG A 328 -19.65 2.48 8.02
C ARG A 328 -19.78 3.57 9.06
N TYR A 329 -19.66 3.17 10.31
CA TYR A 329 -19.76 4.03 11.48
C TYR A 329 -18.97 3.41 12.62
N LEU A 330 -18.35 4.21 13.44
CA LEU A 330 -17.66 3.79 14.66
C LEU A 330 -18.62 3.98 15.84
N ASP A 331 -19.43 2.98 16.14
CA ASP A 331 -20.33 3.04 17.30
C ASP A 331 -19.57 2.98 18.64
N ASN A 332 -20.29 3.22 19.73
CA ASN A 332 -19.66 3.28 21.05
C ASN A 332 -19.10 1.91 21.47
N VAL A 333 -19.66 0.79 20.99
CA VAL A 333 -19.13 -0.55 21.29
C VAL A 333 -17.76 -0.74 20.62
N VAL A 334 -17.61 -0.29 19.37
CA VAL A 334 -16.29 -0.29 18.69
C VAL A 334 -15.30 0.60 19.42
N ILE A 335 -15.73 1.80 19.84
CA ILE A 335 -14.88 2.73 20.60
C ILE A 335 -14.43 2.10 21.92
N ASP A 336 -15.34 1.43 22.68
CA ASP A 336 -15.00 0.73 23.91
C ASP A 336 -13.91 -0.34 23.68
N GLN A 337 -14.06 -1.13 22.61
CA GLN A 337 -13.10 -2.17 22.25
C GLN A 337 -11.74 -1.59 21.87
N LEU A 338 -11.71 -0.43 21.19
CA LEU A 338 -10.46 0.25 20.86
C LEU A 338 -9.76 0.83 22.10
N LEU A 339 -10.52 1.34 23.07
CA LEU A 339 -9.98 1.82 24.35
C LEU A 339 -9.35 0.67 25.16
N GLU A 340 -10.02 -0.47 25.27
CA GLU A 340 -9.45 -1.66 25.90
C GLU A 340 -8.16 -2.10 25.18
N ALA A 341 -8.17 -2.07 23.86
CA ALA A 341 -7.06 -2.55 23.05
C ALA A 341 -5.82 -1.66 23.14
N VAL A 342 -5.96 -0.33 23.24
CA VAL A 342 -4.82 0.57 23.34
C VAL A 342 -4.09 0.41 24.68
N ILE A 343 -4.82 0.08 25.76
CA ILE A 343 -4.22 -0.24 27.07
C ILE A 343 -3.42 -1.55 27.00
N ALA A 344 -3.85 -2.49 26.16
CA ALA A 344 -3.24 -3.82 25.99
C ALA A 344 -2.26 -3.89 24.80
N LEU A 345 -1.76 -2.79 24.29
CA LEU A 345 -0.77 -2.77 23.21
C LEU A 345 0.50 -3.53 23.63
N PRO A 346 1.00 -4.47 22.82
CA PRO A 346 2.15 -5.31 23.18
C PRO A 346 3.49 -4.55 23.17
N SER A 347 3.56 -3.40 22.49
CA SER A 347 4.76 -2.56 22.44
C SER A 347 4.43 -1.13 22.03
N ALA A 348 5.38 -0.21 22.24
CA ALA A 348 5.28 1.19 21.80
C ALA A 348 5.37 1.34 20.26
N ASP A 349 5.87 0.33 19.55
CA ASP A 349 5.97 0.30 18.10
C ASP A 349 4.67 -0.20 17.42
N THR A 350 3.75 -0.76 18.21
CA THR A 350 2.44 -1.25 17.74
C THR A 350 1.40 -0.16 17.87
N GLN A 351 0.55 0.00 16.85
CA GLN A 351 -0.46 1.06 16.81
C GLN A 351 -1.76 0.62 16.13
N ILE A 352 -2.84 1.31 16.48
CA ILE A 352 -4.13 1.23 15.80
C ILE A 352 -4.30 2.52 15.00
N GLU A 353 -4.22 2.43 13.69
CA GLU A 353 -4.39 3.55 12.78
C GLU A 353 -5.86 3.68 12.36
N LEU A 354 -6.42 4.86 12.52
CA LEU A 354 -7.77 5.20 12.10
C LEU A 354 -7.72 6.36 11.10
N ALA A 355 -8.35 6.17 9.95
CA ALA A 355 -8.45 7.19 8.94
C ALA A 355 -9.87 7.30 8.38
N TYR A 356 -10.28 8.54 8.05
CA TYR A 356 -11.50 8.79 7.31
C TYR A 356 -11.16 8.99 5.83
N LEU A 357 -11.68 8.13 4.96
CA LEU A 357 -11.45 8.20 3.52
C LEU A 357 -12.30 9.30 2.90
N GLY A 358 -13.53 9.06 2.57
CA GLY A 358 -14.49 10.07 2.09
C GLY A 358 -13.94 10.99 0.97
N GLY A 359 -14.61 12.11 0.75
CA GLY A 359 -14.17 13.14 -0.21
C GLY A 359 -14.05 12.60 -1.64
N ALA A 360 -13.02 13.03 -2.39
CA ALA A 360 -12.83 12.67 -3.78
C ALA A 360 -12.73 11.13 -4.00
N SER A 361 -12.15 10.38 -3.05
CA SER A 361 -12.03 8.92 -3.19
C SER A 361 -13.38 8.21 -3.19
N SER A 362 -14.41 8.77 -2.55
CA SER A 362 -15.77 8.21 -2.52
C SER A 362 -16.63 8.66 -3.70
N GLN A 363 -16.20 9.67 -4.48
CA GLN A 363 -16.93 10.21 -5.61
C GLN A 363 -16.69 9.43 -6.91
N VAL A 364 -15.67 8.56 -6.94
CA VAL A 364 -15.42 7.68 -8.10
C VAL A 364 -16.55 6.67 -8.22
N ALA A 365 -17.17 6.61 -9.41
CA ALA A 365 -18.33 5.77 -9.65
C ALA A 365 -18.05 4.29 -9.35
N ALA A 366 -19.09 3.59 -8.86
CA ALA A 366 -18.97 2.17 -8.57
C ALA A 366 -18.62 1.38 -9.84
N GLY A 367 -17.55 0.59 -9.79
CA GLY A 367 -17.10 -0.22 -10.92
C GLY A 367 -16.19 0.48 -11.92
N GLU A 368 -15.86 1.77 -11.75
CA GLU A 368 -14.91 2.49 -12.60
C GLU A 368 -13.46 2.02 -12.44
N THR A 369 -13.14 1.43 -11.29
CA THR A 369 -11.84 0.83 -10.99
C THR A 369 -12.03 -0.54 -10.33
N ALA A 370 -10.99 -1.36 -10.33
CA ALA A 370 -10.98 -2.64 -9.60
C ALA A 370 -10.87 -2.44 -8.08
N PHE A 371 -10.47 -1.25 -7.61
CA PHE A 371 -10.44 -0.96 -6.17
C PHE A 371 -11.80 -1.26 -5.53
N GLY A 372 -11.78 -1.88 -4.36
CA GLY A 372 -12.96 -2.37 -3.66
C GLY A 372 -14.06 -1.33 -3.39
N ASP A 373 -14.92 -1.64 -2.45
CA ASP A 373 -16.05 -0.78 -2.10
C ASP A 373 -15.57 0.51 -1.40
N ARG A 374 -16.01 1.66 -1.93
CA ARG A 374 -15.68 3.01 -1.44
C ARG A 374 -16.75 3.61 -0.53
N SER A 375 -17.79 2.85 -0.21
CA SER A 375 -18.94 3.37 0.56
C SER A 375 -18.71 3.38 2.08
N ALA A 376 -17.65 2.71 2.58
CA ALA A 376 -17.28 2.76 3.98
C ALA A 376 -16.24 3.87 4.21
N PRO A 377 -16.60 4.91 4.98
CA PRO A 377 -15.71 6.05 5.13
C PRO A 377 -14.55 5.81 6.11
N PHE A 378 -14.71 4.90 7.07
CA PHE A 378 -13.67 4.64 8.08
C PHE A 378 -12.86 3.41 7.71
N ILE A 379 -11.54 3.56 7.73
CA ILE A 379 -10.58 2.46 7.63
C ILE A 379 -9.78 2.37 8.91
N MET A 380 -9.60 1.16 9.39
CA MET A 380 -8.72 0.83 10.51
C MET A 380 -7.60 -0.08 10.01
N ASN A 381 -6.39 0.18 10.50
CA ASN A 381 -5.24 -0.68 10.33
C ASN A 381 -4.63 -0.99 11.69
N LEU A 382 -4.65 -2.25 12.09
CA LEU A 382 -3.94 -2.75 13.26
C LEU A 382 -2.52 -3.08 12.82
N LEU A 383 -1.60 -2.16 13.00
CA LEU A 383 -0.22 -2.35 12.59
C LEU A 383 0.65 -2.72 13.79
N ALA A 384 0.89 -4.01 13.94
CA ALA A 384 1.84 -4.53 14.91
C ALA A 384 3.26 -4.46 14.35
N SER A 385 4.19 -3.95 15.15
CA SER A 385 5.60 -3.79 14.79
C SER A 385 6.49 -4.12 15.98
N TRP A 386 7.58 -4.86 15.73
CA TRP A 386 8.53 -5.30 16.77
C TRP A 386 9.88 -5.66 16.16
N PRO A 387 10.99 -5.66 16.93
CA PRO A 387 12.31 -5.95 16.39
C PRO A 387 12.65 -7.46 16.33
N GLU A 388 12.32 -8.25 17.36
CA GLU A 388 12.87 -9.58 17.55
C GLU A 388 11.87 -10.70 17.17
N ALA A 389 12.40 -11.79 16.60
CA ALA A 389 11.57 -12.86 16.06
C ALA A 389 10.80 -13.67 17.13
N ASP A 390 11.31 -13.75 18.34
CA ASP A 390 10.69 -14.45 19.48
C ASP A 390 9.42 -13.78 19.99
N ALA A 391 9.18 -12.51 19.65
CA ALA A 391 7.97 -11.78 19.97
C ALA A 391 6.85 -11.92 18.91
N ASP A 392 7.05 -12.69 17.82
CA ASP A 392 6.07 -12.85 16.73
C ASP A 392 4.68 -13.25 17.27
N ASP A 393 4.62 -14.27 18.09
CA ASP A 393 3.34 -14.83 18.57
C ASP A 393 2.55 -13.83 19.41
N VAL A 394 3.20 -13.02 20.23
CA VAL A 394 2.56 -12.01 21.07
C VAL A 394 1.89 -10.94 20.19
N HIS A 395 2.64 -10.38 19.25
CA HIS A 395 2.15 -9.29 18.40
C HIS A 395 1.09 -9.76 17.40
N ILE A 396 1.29 -10.93 16.79
CA ILE A 396 0.35 -11.52 15.83
C ILE A 396 -0.95 -11.90 16.54
N SER A 397 -0.87 -12.54 17.74
CA SER A 397 -2.05 -12.93 18.51
C SER A 397 -2.86 -11.72 18.96
N TRP A 398 -2.20 -10.64 19.40
CA TRP A 398 -2.86 -9.38 19.75
C TRP A 398 -3.65 -8.82 18.56
N ALA A 399 -3.01 -8.70 17.39
CA ALA A 399 -3.66 -8.14 16.21
C ALA A 399 -4.83 -8.99 15.71
N ARG A 400 -4.68 -10.33 15.71
CA ARG A 400 -5.75 -11.29 15.36
C ARG A 400 -6.88 -11.25 16.37
N GLY A 401 -6.58 -11.22 17.65
CA GLY A 401 -7.57 -11.17 18.73
C GLY A 401 -8.45 -9.93 18.63
N LEU A 402 -7.83 -8.74 18.50
CA LEU A 402 -8.57 -7.49 18.34
C LEU A 402 -9.37 -7.46 17.04
N PHE A 403 -8.77 -7.89 15.92
CA PHE A 403 -9.47 -7.96 14.64
C PHE A 403 -10.72 -8.84 14.72
N ASN A 404 -10.63 -10.04 15.32
CA ASN A 404 -11.75 -10.96 15.47
C ASN A 404 -12.84 -10.36 16.37
N LYS A 405 -12.48 -9.64 17.42
CA LYS A 405 -13.41 -8.93 18.31
C LYS A 405 -14.18 -7.83 17.56
N LEU A 406 -13.50 -7.08 16.68
CA LEU A 406 -14.09 -5.97 15.93
C LEU A 406 -14.83 -6.41 14.65
N ARG A 407 -14.53 -7.59 14.10
CA ARG A 407 -15.05 -8.08 12.82
C ARG A 407 -16.57 -8.02 12.67
N PRO A 408 -17.39 -8.34 13.71
CA PRO A 408 -18.85 -8.26 13.61
C PRO A 408 -19.40 -6.86 13.30
N ALA A 409 -18.67 -5.79 13.69
CA ALA A 409 -19.02 -4.40 13.42
C ALA A 409 -18.44 -3.87 12.10
N MET A 410 -17.51 -4.62 11.49
CA MET A 410 -16.88 -4.22 10.23
C MET A 410 -17.80 -4.47 9.05
N LYS A 411 -17.65 -3.63 8.04
CA LYS A 411 -18.17 -3.89 6.72
C LYS A 411 -17.30 -4.93 6.01
N PRO A 412 -17.87 -5.88 5.24
CA PRO A 412 -17.08 -6.77 4.38
C PRO A 412 -16.18 -5.96 3.44
N GLY A 413 -14.94 -6.42 3.30
CA GLY A 413 -13.91 -5.78 2.49
C GLY A 413 -12.62 -5.57 3.26
N VAL A 414 -11.54 -5.39 2.51
CA VAL A 414 -10.21 -5.11 3.05
C VAL A 414 -9.39 -4.33 2.01
N TYR A 415 -8.49 -3.48 2.49
CA TYR A 415 -7.53 -2.82 1.62
C TYR A 415 -6.34 -3.76 1.35
N VAL A 416 -6.16 -4.12 0.08
CA VAL A 416 -5.20 -5.17 -0.32
C VAL A 416 -3.75 -4.88 0.10
N ASN A 417 -3.34 -3.60 0.17
CA ASN A 417 -2.00 -3.23 0.59
C ASN A 417 -1.78 -3.35 2.11
N PHE A 418 -2.84 -3.53 2.91
CA PHE A 418 -2.75 -3.75 4.35
C PHE A 418 -2.94 -5.22 4.74
N MET A 419 -3.07 -6.12 3.77
CA MET A 419 -3.23 -7.55 4.03
C MET A 419 -1.89 -8.21 4.35
N SER A 420 -1.88 -9.01 5.41
CA SER A 420 -0.79 -9.93 5.72
C SER A 420 -0.88 -11.23 4.89
N GLY A 421 0.18 -12.04 4.89
CA GLY A 421 0.26 -13.22 4.04
C GLY A 421 -0.71 -14.37 4.39
N ASP A 422 -1.28 -14.34 5.59
CA ASP A 422 -2.26 -15.31 6.10
C ASP A 422 -3.73 -14.95 5.80
N GLU A 423 -3.98 -13.98 4.91
CA GLU A 423 -5.32 -13.48 4.59
C GLU A 423 -5.75 -13.76 3.14
N GLN A 424 -5.19 -14.78 2.51
CA GLN A 424 -5.51 -15.11 1.11
C GLN A 424 -6.99 -15.50 0.91
N ASP A 425 -7.64 -16.04 1.93
CA ASP A 425 -9.07 -16.33 1.98
C ASP A 425 -9.95 -15.07 1.91
N ARG A 426 -9.41 -13.90 2.30
CA ARG A 426 -10.09 -12.60 2.26
C ARG A 426 -9.92 -11.85 0.95
N VAL A 427 -9.10 -12.33 0.02
CA VAL A 427 -8.89 -11.65 -1.28
C VAL A 427 -10.18 -11.43 -2.06
N PRO A 428 -11.12 -12.40 -2.12
CA PRO A 428 -12.44 -12.15 -2.75
C PRO A 428 -13.24 -11.03 -2.06
N GLU A 429 -13.13 -10.89 -0.71
CA GLU A 429 -13.80 -9.79 0.03
C GLU A 429 -13.27 -8.42 -0.41
N ALA A 430 -11.96 -8.31 -0.71
CA ALA A 430 -11.35 -7.05 -1.13
C ALA A 430 -11.95 -6.51 -2.43
N TYR A 431 -12.37 -7.40 -3.33
CA TYR A 431 -12.92 -7.03 -4.63
C TYR A 431 -14.45 -7.12 -4.70
N SER A 432 -15.10 -7.84 -3.77
CA SER A 432 -16.56 -7.93 -3.65
C SER A 432 -17.22 -8.23 -5.00
N THR A 433 -18.18 -7.41 -5.44
CA THR A 433 -18.92 -7.56 -6.70
C THR A 433 -18.05 -7.48 -7.97
N ARG A 434 -16.76 -7.12 -7.84
CA ARG A 434 -15.81 -7.02 -8.96
C ARG A 434 -15.02 -8.31 -9.18
N TRP A 435 -15.14 -9.29 -8.27
CA TRP A 435 -14.37 -10.53 -8.27
C TRP A 435 -14.43 -11.28 -9.60
N ASP A 436 -15.62 -11.51 -10.13
CA ASP A 436 -15.78 -12.27 -11.37
C ASP A 436 -15.11 -11.58 -12.57
N ARG A 437 -15.19 -10.24 -12.64
CA ARG A 437 -14.50 -9.47 -13.66
C ARG A 437 -12.97 -9.54 -13.48
N MET A 438 -12.48 -9.52 -12.25
CA MET A 438 -11.06 -9.70 -11.94
C MET A 438 -10.56 -11.07 -12.43
N VAL A 439 -11.30 -12.14 -12.12
CA VAL A 439 -11.00 -13.50 -12.59
C VAL A 439 -11.01 -13.57 -14.13
N ALA A 440 -11.98 -12.96 -14.79
CA ALA A 440 -12.07 -12.93 -16.24
C ALA A 440 -10.86 -12.22 -16.89
N VAL A 441 -10.44 -11.07 -16.34
CA VAL A 441 -9.24 -10.36 -16.84
C VAL A 441 -7.97 -11.18 -16.57
N LYS A 442 -7.83 -11.76 -15.37
CA LYS A 442 -6.70 -12.63 -15.00
C LYS A 442 -6.58 -13.81 -15.96
N THR A 443 -7.70 -14.47 -16.28
CA THR A 443 -7.73 -15.61 -17.21
C THR A 443 -7.20 -15.25 -18.59
N LYS A 444 -7.46 -14.02 -19.07
CA LYS A 444 -6.92 -13.55 -20.37
C LYS A 444 -5.44 -13.21 -20.30
N CYS A 445 -4.99 -12.54 -19.23
CA CYS A 445 -3.65 -11.95 -19.16
C CYS A 445 -2.61 -12.92 -18.58
N ASP A 446 -3.03 -13.82 -17.69
CA ASP A 446 -2.15 -14.77 -17.00
C ASP A 446 -2.89 -16.10 -16.74
N PRO A 447 -3.19 -16.87 -17.80
CA PRO A 447 -3.97 -18.11 -17.68
C PRO A 447 -3.26 -19.20 -16.88
N HIS A 448 -1.93 -19.13 -16.74
CA HIS A 448 -1.13 -20.09 -15.98
C HIS A 448 -0.80 -19.63 -14.57
N ASN A 449 -1.35 -18.48 -14.13
CA ASN A 449 -1.13 -17.90 -12.80
C ASN A 449 0.36 -17.72 -12.48
N LEU A 450 1.15 -17.19 -13.41
CA LEU A 450 2.56 -16.87 -13.22
C LEU A 450 2.72 -15.83 -12.10
N PHE A 451 1.91 -14.77 -12.12
CA PHE A 451 1.93 -13.69 -11.14
C PHE A 451 1.03 -14.02 -9.95
N ARG A 452 1.38 -15.06 -9.18
CA ARG A 452 0.61 -15.54 -8.01
C ARG A 452 1.14 -15.04 -6.66
N LEU A 453 2.36 -14.50 -6.61
CA LEU A 453 2.92 -13.92 -5.38
C LEU A 453 2.47 -12.46 -5.21
N ASN A 454 1.20 -12.31 -4.86
CA ASN A 454 0.53 -11.06 -4.48
C ASN A 454 -0.77 -11.44 -3.75
N GLN A 455 -1.72 -10.51 -3.58
CA GLN A 455 -3.10 -10.85 -3.20
C GLN A 455 -3.76 -11.52 -4.41
N ASN A 456 -3.56 -12.83 -4.53
CA ASN A 456 -3.75 -13.56 -5.76
C ASN A 456 -5.22 -13.67 -6.17
N VAL A 457 -5.49 -13.29 -7.43
CA VAL A 457 -6.72 -13.58 -8.13
C VAL A 457 -6.41 -14.77 -9.06
N PRO A 458 -6.87 -16.00 -8.75
CA PRO A 458 -6.61 -17.14 -9.61
C PRO A 458 -7.37 -16.98 -10.95
N PRO A 459 -6.81 -17.49 -12.07
CA PRO A 459 -7.57 -17.56 -13.31
C PRO A 459 -8.74 -18.53 -13.19
N GLY A 460 -9.83 -18.26 -13.91
CA GLY A 460 -10.97 -19.19 -13.98
C GLY A 460 -10.57 -20.53 -14.61
N THR A 461 -11.18 -21.61 -14.15
CA THR A 461 -10.99 -22.94 -14.75
C THR A 461 -11.46 -22.91 -16.20
N CYS A 462 -10.57 -23.16 -17.16
CA CYS A 462 -10.90 -23.25 -18.56
C CYS A 462 -11.83 -24.46 -18.77
N THR A 463 -13.08 -24.23 -19.14
CA THR A 463 -14.13 -25.26 -19.33
C THR A 463 -13.87 -26.18 -20.56
N THR A 464 -12.61 -26.26 -21.04
CA THR A 464 -12.23 -27.14 -22.17
C THR A 464 -12.14 -28.63 -21.80
N GLN A 465 -12.32 -29.04 -20.55
CA GLN A 465 -12.38 -30.46 -20.17
C GLN A 465 -13.80 -31.06 -20.16
N ARG A 466 -14.89 -30.28 -20.30
CA ARG A 466 -16.24 -30.84 -20.32
C ARG A 466 -16.68 -31.44 -21.64
N LEU A 467 -15.96 -31.23 -22.74
CA LEU A 467 -16.33 -31.80 -24.06
C LEU A 467 -15.69 -33.17 -24.38
N ARG A 468 -14.84 -33.73 -23.47
CA ARG A 468 -14.26 -35.07 -23.67
C ARG A 468 -14.87 -36.18 -22.79
N SER A 469 -15.76 -35.84 -21.85
CA SER A 469 -16.43 -36.82 -20.98
C SER A 469 -17.86 -37.15 -21.41
N GLU A 470 -18.39 -36.53 -22.48
CA GLU A 470 -19.73 -36.84 -23.02
C GLU A 470 -19.66 -37.59 -24.37
N GLN A 471 -18.47 -38.06 -24.78
CA GLN A 471 -18.29 -38.88 -25.97
C GLN A 471 -17.51 -40.20 -25.69
N SER A 472 -17.64 -40.75 -24.47
CA SER A 472 -17.14 -42.10 -24.17
C SER A 472 -18.23 -42.95 -23.50
#